data_f4e87ae9e8ffda55020726312649dde6
#
_entry.id   f4e87ae9e8ffda55020726312649dde6
#
_cell.length_a   1.000
_cell.length_b   1.000
_cell.length_c   1.000
_cell.angle_alpha   90.00
_cell.angle_beta   90.00
_cell.angle_gamma   90.00
#
_symmetry.space_group_name_H-M   'P 1'
#
loop_
_entity.id
_entity.type
_entity.pdbx_description
1 polymer ?
#
loop_
_entity_poly.entity_id
_entity_poly.type
_entity_poly.pdbx_seq_one_letter_code
_entity_poly.pdbx_strand_id
1 'polypeptide(L)'
;MSKIQNPEAKKKKNREIFGWCMFDFANSSYTTVIISVVYCEIFTRLVVPAEVGSDNPFRVGNTLWAWALAASYLFVVATGPIFGAITDYSSKKKLFLFLSYVGCVIATFLLYYVEPGMIWMGMVLVALSNFFFASGENFASSFLPFLGAKEDLGKISGYAWGIGYFGGIGSVALATTLGDYTLENFDNLKLVGPYTAIFFLVAAIPTFLFLKEPHLPLGISHKVNYFKIGKDRVVQTLKDASNFKDLMIYLVSLFFTMAALAIVISFAFIYGSQEIHIEAEHKQAMFIFIQISAAIGALAFGVIQDSIGAKKTFNLTLVLWLTTCGLLYFVHDVTAFANSTLGKNWTVQWVFVFISSLAGMGLGSTQSASRALVGIFSPESKSGEFFGMWGLSGKIAAAVGLFLFGYIQTLVSLRNAFLVVAFFYFLSLLINFFVDEDRGVEAASSFQEKT
;
A
#
# COMPACT_ATOMS: atom_id res chain seq x y z
N MET A 1 -26.63 -11.58 17.35
CA MET A 1 -27.24 -10.29 16.92
C MET A 1 -27.73 -9.50 18.11
N SER A 2 -26.88 -8.69 18.75
CA SER A 2 -27.38 -7.66 19.69
C SER A 2 -27.76 -6.46 18.84
N LYS A 3 -29.03 -6.35 18.47
CA LYS A 3 -29.61 -5.15 17.89
C LYS A 3 -29.38 -4.01 18.85
N ILE A 4 -28.52 -3.05 18.49
CA ILE A 4 -28.45 -1.76 19.18
C ILE A 4 -29.82 -1.12 18.97
N GLN A 5 -30.73 -1.30 19.95
CA GLN A 5 -32.10 -0.83 19.91
C GLN A 5 -32.21 0.69 20.15
N ASN A 6 -31.11 1.34 20.58
CA ASN A 6 -31.11 2.77 20.85
C ASN A 6 -30.60 3.55 19.62
N PRO A 7 -31.44 4.40 18.97
CA PRO A 7 -31.08 5.22 17.82
C PRO A 7 -29.87 6.14 18.06
N GLU A 8 -29.72 6.66 19.28
CA GLU A 8 -28.59 7.52 19.65
C GLU A 8 -27.27 6.74 19.69
N ALA A 9 -27.28 5.52 20.22
CA ALA A 9 -26.11 4.66 20.24
C ALA A 9 -25.66 4.29 18.82
N LYS A 10 -26.61 4.00 17.91
CA LYS A 10 -26.34 3.75 16.50
C LYS A 10 -25.76 4.98 15.79
N LYS A 11 -26.31 6.18 16.04
CA LYS A 11 -25.79 7.44 15.48
C LYS A 11 -24.36 7.73 15.97
N LYS A 12 -24.08 7.47 17.24
CA LYS A 12 -22.74 7.64 17.84
C LYS A 12 -21.74 6.68 17.21
N LYS A 13 -22.12 5.41 16.96
CA LYS A 13 -21.28 4.40 16.33
C LYS A 13 -20.99 4.73 14.85
N ASN A 14 -21.99 5.17 14.11
CA ASN A 14 -21.82 5.60 12.73
C ASN A 14 -20.86 6.79 12.60
N ARG A 15 -20.88 7.72 13.57
CA ARG A 15 -19.92 8.85 13.62
C ARG A 15 -18.50 8.38 13.86
N GLU A 16 -18.32 7.37 14.71
CA GLU A 16 -17.01 6.78 14.98
C GLU A 16 -16.44 6.07 13.76
N ILE A 17 -17.27 5.28 13.06
CA ILE A 17 -16.92 4.63 11.78
C ILE A 17 -16.57 5.68 10.72
N PHE A 18 -17.39 6.71 10.57
CA PHE A 18 -17.11 7.82 9.66
C PHE A 18 -15.76 8.49 9.97
N GLY A 19 -15.48 8.79 11.25
CA GLY A 19 -14.21 9.35 11.68
C GLY A 19 -13.02 8.46 11.33
N TRP A 20 -13.17 7.15 11.46
CA TRP A 20 -12.14 6.19 11.09
C TRP A 20 -11.93 6.14 9.56
N CYS A 21 -13.00 6.11 8.77
CA CYS A 21 -12.92 6.17 7.31
C CYS A 21 -12.28 7.45 6.79
N MET A 22 -12.47 8.58 7.49
CA MET A 22 -11.84 9.86 7.12
C MET A 22 -10.31 9.85 7.31
N PHE A 23 -9.77 8.93 8.10
CA PHE A 23 -8.32 8.73 8.12
C PHE A 23 -7.80 8.17 6.80
N ASP A 24 -8.49 7.18 6.21
CA ASP A 24 -8.12 6.63 4.91
C ASP A 24 -8.28 7.66 3.78
N PHE A 25 -9.33 8.49 3.84
CA PHE A 25 -9.49 9.63 2.92
C PHE A 25 -8.29 10.59 2.98
N ALA A 26 -7.90 10.98 4.19
CA ALA A 26 -6.79 11.91 4.41
C ALA A 26 -5.45 11.30 4.04
N ASN A 27 -5.22 10.06 4.46
CA ASN A 27 -3.99 9.30 4.28
C ASN A 27 -3.68 8.99 2.81
N SER A 28 -4.73 8.78 1.98
CA SER A 28 -4.59 8.56 0.54
C SER A 28 -3.90 9.72 -0.18
N SER A 29 -3.98 10.95 0.35
CA SER A 29 -3.28 12.09 -0.23
C SER A 29 -1.77 11.90 -0.22
N TYR A 30 -1.21 11.39 0.88
CA TYR A 30 0.21 11.16 1.01
C TYR A 30 0.69 10.06 0.04
N THR A 31 0.04 8.89 0.07
CA THR A 31 0.42 7.78 -0.82
C THR A 31 0.35 8.21 -2.28
N THR A 32 -0.71 8.90 -2.66
CA THR A 32 -0.93 9.25 -4.06
C THR A 32 0.02 10.36 -4.51
N VAL A 33 0.06 11.47 -3.79
CA VAL A 33 0.82 12.66 -4.24
C VAL A 33 2.31 12.52 -4.00
N ILE A 34 2.70 12.02 -2.81
CA ILE A 34 4.13 11.93 -2.47
C ILE A 34 4.74 10.64 -3.01
N ILE A 35 4.14 9.48 -2.75
CA ILE A 35 4.78 8.20 -3.06
C ILE A 35 4.65 7.82 -4.53
N SER A 36 3.46 8.02 -5.14
CA SER A 36 3.16 7.37 -6.42
C SER A 36 3.18 8.29 -7.63
N VAL A 37 2.73 9.55 -7.53
CA VAL A 37 2.37 10.33 -8.73
C VAL A 37 3.23 11.57 -8.94
N VAL A 38 3.46 12.40 -7.91
CA VAL A 38 4.01 13.75 -8.07
C VAL A 38 5.42 13.88 -7.50
N TYR A 39 5.58 13.78 -6.17
CA TYR A 39 6.88 14.05 -5.55
C TYR A 39 7.94 12.99 -5.91
N CYS A 40 7.54 11.75 -6.17
CA CYS A 40 8.45 10.72 -6.66
C CYS A 40 9.17 11.16 -7.95
N GLU A 41 8.48 11.82 -8.87
CA GLU A 41 9.09 12.36 -10.09
C GLU A 41 9.93 13.62 -9.83
N ILE A 42 9.44 14.51 -8.97
CA ILE A 42 10.22 15.70 -8.55
C ILE A 42 11.56 15.26 -7.96
N PHE A 43 11.54 14.29 -7.05
CA PHE A 43 12.75 13.78 -6.42
C PHE A 43 13.69 13.12 -7.43
N THR A 44 13.18 12.19 -8.23
CA THR A 44 14.02 11.36 -9.11
C THR A 44 14.56 12.11 -10.33
N ARG A 45 13.91 13.19 -10.75
CA ARG A 45 14.26 13.93 -11.99
C ARG A 45 14.84 15.31 -11.74
N LEU A 46 14.47 15.98 -10.65
CA LEU A 46 14.81 17.40 -10.41
C LEU A 46 15.69 17.58 -9.16
N VAL A 47 15.38 16.88 -8.04
CA VAL A 47 16.19 16.95 -6.81
C VAL A 47 17.50 16.20 -7.01
N VAL A 48 17.47 15.00 -7.59
CA VAL A 48 18.68 14.26 -7.94
C VAL A 48 19.10 14.66 -9.35
N PRO A 49 20.33 15.18 -9.53
CA PRO A 49 20.81 15.56 -10.86
C PRO A 49 20.83 14.37 -11.83
N ALA A 50 20.40 14.61 -13.05
CA ALA A 50 20.43 13.58 -14.10
C ALA A 50 21.89 13.30 -14.51
N GLU A 51 22.19 12.03 -14.82
CA GLU A 51 23.49 11.61 -15.35
C GLU A 51 23.62 12.00 -16.83
N VAL A 52 24.41 13.02 -17.12
CA VAL A 52 24.61 13.50 -18.50
C VAL A 52 25.31 12.44 -19.34
N GLY A 53 24.76 12.14 -20.51
CA GLY A 53 25.34 11.16 -21.45
C GLY A 53 25.08 9.69 -21.10
N SER A 54 24.22 9.42 -20.11
CA SER A 54 23.79 8.07 -19.75
C SER A 54 22.52 7.67 -20.52
N ASP A 55 22.41 6.41 -20.91
CA ASP A 55 21.18 5.82 -21.48
C ASP A 55 20.02 5.79 -20.48
N ASN A 56 20.33 5.91 -19.18
CA ASN A 56 19.35 6.02 -18.09
C ASN A 56 19.71 7.19 -17.16
N PRO A 57 19.37 8.43 -17.55
CA PRO A 57 19.83 9.62 -16.84
C PRO A 57 19.29 9.74 -15.42
N PHE A 58 18.17 9.10 -15.08
CA PHE A 58 17.52 9.15 -13.77
C PHE A 58 17.80 7.93 -12.89
N ARG A 59 18.73 7.06 -13.30
CA ARG A 59 19.09 5.83 -12.58
C ARG A 59 19.41 6.06 -11.11
N VAL A 60 20.25 7.04 -10.82
CA VAL A 60 20.64 7.37 -9.43
C VAL A 60 19.43 7.84 -8.64
N GLY A 61 18.62 8.74 -9.19
CA GLY A 61 17.40 9.23 -8.54
C GLY A 61 16.41 8.11 -8.21
N ASN A 62 16.18 7.22 -9.16
CA ASN A 62 15.30 6.05 -8.98
C ASN A 62 15.82 5.09 -7.90
N THR A 63 17.14 4.85 -7.87
CA THR A 63 17.79 3.99 -6.87
C THR A 63 17.63 4.58 -5.46
N LEU A 64 17.93 5.87 -5.31
CA LEU A 64 17.85 6.56 -4.03
C LEU A 64 16.41 6.66 -3.53
N TRP A 65 15.45 6.85 -4.44
CA TRP A 65 14.02 6.80 -4.12
C TRP A 65 13.62 5.45 -3.55
N ALA A 66 13.95 4.37 -4.26
CA ALA A 66 13.65 3.00 -3.82
C ALA A 66 14.28 2.70 -2.45
N TRP A 67 15.53 3.10 -2.22
CA TRP A 67 16.23 2.84 -0.97
C TRP A 67 15.72 3.68 0.20
N ALA A 68 15.29 4.93 -0.04
CA ALA A 68 14.64 5.75 0.98
C ALA A 68 13.33 5.11 1.48
N LEU A 69 12.51 4.62 0.55
CA LEU A 69 11.27 3.91 0.89
C LEU A 69 11.56 2.55 1.56
N ALA A 70 12.53 1.79 1.06
CA ALA A 70 12.93 0.52 1.67
C ALA A 70 13.40 0.70 3.12
N ALA A 71 14.24 1.71 3.36
CA ALA A 71 14.71 2.05 4.71
C ALA A 71 13.53 2.40 5.64
N SER A 72 12.57 3.19 5.18
CA SER A 72 11.40 3.54 5.97
C SER A 72 10.58 2.31 6.39
N TYR A 73 10.35 1.37 5.48
CA TYR A 73 9.65 0.13 5.79
C TYR A 73 10.44 -0.78 6.74
N LEU A 74 11.78 -0.82 6.64
CA LEU A 74 12.61 -1.54 7.61
C LEU A 74 12.47 -0.96 9.02
N PHE A 75 12.41 0.37 9.16
CA PHE A 75 12.14 1.00 10.44
C PHE A 75 10.76 0.66 10.98
N VAL A 76 9.73 0.60 10.13
CA VAL A 76 8.37 0.17 10.53
C VAL A 76 8.39 -1.27 11.02
N VAL A 77 9.08 -2.17 10.32
CA VAL A 77 9.23 -3.58 10.71
C VAL A 77 9.94 -3.72 12.06
N ALA A 78 11.02 -2.97 12.26
CA ALA A 78 11.80 -3.02 13.50
C ALA A 78 11.03 -2.48 14.72
N THR A 79 10.23 -1.43 14.52
CA THR A 79 9.52 -0.74 15.61
C THR A 79 8.08 -1.22 15.81
N GLY A 80 7.47 -1.81 14.78
CA GLY A 80 6.06 -2.22 14.79
C GLY A 80 5.66 -3.12 15.95
N PRO A 81 6.38 -4.23 16.25
CA PRO A 81 6.06 -5.09 17.39
C PRO A 81 6.16 -4.37 18.75
N ILE A 82 7.10 -3.43 18.88
CA ILE A 82 7.30 -2.64 20.10
C ILE A 82 6.12 -1.67 20.28
N PHE A 83 5.78 -0.90 19.25
CA PHE A 83 4.67 0.03 19.29
C PHE A 83 3.33 -0.69 19.41
N GLY A 84 3.16 -1.84 18.77
CA GLY A 84 2.00 -2.71 18.95
C GLY A 84 1.82 -3.13 20.42
N ALA A 85 2.89 -3.62 21.05
CA ALA A 85 2.86 -3.97 22.47
C ALA A 85 2.53 -2.76 23.35
N ILE A 86 3.17 -1.61 23.13
CA ILE A 86 2.89 -0.39 23.92
C ILE A 86 1.43 0.03 23.77
N THR A 87 0.89 0.07 22.56
CA THR A 87 -0.48 0.51 22.31
C THR A 87 -1.53 -0.41 22.90
N ASP A 88 -1.28 -1.71 22.86
CA ASP A 88 -2.20 -2.70 23.45
C ASP A 88 -2.23 -2.64 24.98
N TYR A 89 -1.07 -2.42 25.62
CA TYR A 89 -0.98 -2.39 27.09
C TYR A 89 -1.27 -1.01 27.70
N SER A 90 -1.06 0.08 26.96
CA SER A 90 -1.23 1.44 27.48
C SER A 90 -2.61 2.04 27.24
N SER A 91 -3.48 1.40 26.44
CA SER A 91 -4.73 1.97 25.94
C SER A 91 -4.56 3.38 25.36
N LYS A 92 -3.49 3.59 24.58
CA LYS A 92 -3.13 4.88 23.97
C LYS A 92 -3.04 4.78 22.44
N LYS A 93 -3.85 3.93 21.81
CA LYS A 93 -3.85 3.73 20.35
C LYS A 93 -4.06 5.04 19.60
N LYS A 94 -5.02 5.86 20.05
CA LYS A 94 -5.33 7.16 19.44
C LYS A 94 -4.17 8.15 19.54
N LEU A 95 -3.44 8.14 20.67
CA LEU A 95 -2.25 9.00 20.82
C LEU A 95 -1.15 8.62 19.83
N PHE A 96 -0.86 7.31 19.65
CA PHE A 96 0.15 6.87 18.69
C PHE A 96 -0.27 7.14 17.23
N LEU A 97 -1.57 6.98 16.93
CA LEU A 97 -2.13 7.40 15.63
C LEU A 97 -1.95 8.91 15.42
N PHE A 98 -2.20 9.72 16.44
CA PHE A 98 -2.02 11.18 16.37
C PHE A 98 -0.55 11.57 16.18
N LEU A 99 0.38 10.96 16.93
CA LEU A 99 1.81 11.24 16.80
C LEU A 99 2.34 10.84 15.42
N SER A 100 1.93 9.69 14.88
CA SER A 100 2.31 9.28 13.53
C SER A 100 1.74 10.21 12.46
N TYR A 101 0.49 10.61 12.60
CA TYR A 101 -0.13 11.58 11.70
C TYR A 101 0.59 12.93 11.73
N VAL A 102 0.84 13.52 12.90
CA VAL A 102 1.56 14.79 13.04
C VAL A 102 2.98 14.69 12.50
N GLY A 103 3.68 13.59 12.80
CA GLY A 103 5.02 13.33 12.28
C GLY A 103 5.04 13.26 10.75
N CYS A 104 4.07 12.58 10.14
CA CYS A 104 3.92 12.52 8.68
C CYS A 104 3.65 13.91 8.09
N VAL A 105 2.71 14.66 8.65
CA VAL A 105 2.36 16.02 8.19
C VAL A 105 3.58 16.94 8.25
N ILE A 106 4.31 16.96 9.37
CA ILE A 106 5.50 17.80 9.53
C ILE A 106 6.58 17.40 8.53
N ALA A 107 6.93 16.12 8.43
CA ALA A 107 7.98 15.67 7.53
C ALA A 107 7.60 15.93 6.05
N THR A 108 6.33 15.79 5.68
CA THR A 108 5.82 16.10 4.34
C THR A 108 5.87 17.59 4.06
N PHE A 109 5.49 18.43 5.03
CA PHE A 109 5.58 19.89 4.89
C PHE A 109 7.03 20.35 4.67
N LEU A 110 7.98 19.75 5.39
CA LEU A 110 9.40 20.08 5.29
C LEU A 110 10.02 19.74 3.92
N LEU A 111 9.37 18.92 3.08
CA LEU A 111 9.78 18.69 1.70
C LEU A 111 9.83 19.98 0.88
N TYR A 112 9.13 21.03 1.30
CA TYR A 112 9.20 22.38 0.72
C TYR A 112 10.62 22.96 0.68
N TYR A 113 11.45 22.62 1.65
CA TYR A 113 12.82 23.14 1.78
C TYR A 113 13.86 22.30 1.04
N VAL A 114 13.44 21.25 0.35
CA VAL A 114 14.34 20.41 -0.46
C VAL A 114 14.52 21.06 -1.82
N GLU A 115 15.72 21.55 -2.08
CA GLU A 115 16.12 22.16 -3.36
C GLU A 115 16.87 21.14 -4.25
N PRO A 116 17.00 21.37 -5.57
CA PRO A 116 17.82 20.56 -6.44
C PRO A 116 19.25 20.39 -5.90
N GLY A 117 19.72 19.13 -5.85
CA GLY A 117 21.00 18.76 -5.26
C GLY A 117 20.97 18.44 -3.75
N MET A 118 19.90 18.77 -3.02
CA MET A 118 19.75 18.41 -1.60
C MET A 118 19.30 16.96 -1.40
N ILE A 119 20.03 16.01 -1.99
CA ILE A 119 19.66 14.60 -2.10
C ILE A 119 19.40 13.98 -0.73
N TRP A 120 20.33 14.13 0.20
CA TRP A 120 20.24 13.51 1.54
C TRP A 120 19.07 14.04 2.35
N MET A 121 18.80 15.35 2.27
CA MET A 121 17.65 15.95 2.94
C MET A 121 16.35 15.39 2.38
N GLY A 122 16.23 15.28 1.05
CA GLY A 122 15.07 14.70 0.39
C GLY A 122 14.86 13.22 0.80
N MET A 123 15.92 12.41 0.77
CA MET A 123 15.85 10.99 1.19
C MET A 123 15.41 10.83 2.64
N VAL A 124 16.01 11.60 3.55
CA VAL A 124 15.68 11.50 4.99
C VAL A 124 14.24 11.93 5.24
N LEU A 125 13.77 13.02 4.64
CA LEU A 125 12.39 13.49 4.81
C LEU A 125 11.38 12.53 4.19
N VAL A 126 11.66 11.95 3.02
CA VAL A 126 10.82 10.91 2.41
C VAL A 126 10.79 9.67 3.29
N ALA A 127 11.94 9.18 3.75
CA ALA A 127 12.00 8.02 4.62
C ALA A 127 11.24 8.25 5.94
N LEU A 128 11.39 9.44 6.54
CA LEU A 128 10.74 9.80 7.78
C LEU A 128 9.22 9.96 7.61
N SER A 129 8.78 10.67 6.56
CA SER A 129 7.35 10.84 6.29
C SER A 129 6.68 9.51 5.99
N ASN A 130 7.32 8.63 5.20
CA ASN A 130 6.78 7.30 4.90
C ASN A 130 6.81 6.36 6.12
N PHE A 131 7.80 6.48 7.01
CA PHE A 131 7.81 5.76 8.28
C PHE A 131 6.60 6.12 9.14
N PHE A 132 6.31 7.41 9.31
CA PHE A 132 5.16 7.88 10.07
C PHE A 132 3.84 7.51 9.40
N PHE A 133 3.76 7.64 8.07
CA PHE A 133 2.62 7.21 7.27
C PHE A 133 2.30 5.73 7.49
N ALA A 134 3.26 4.84 7.24
CA ALA A 134 3.08 3.40 7.34
C ALA A 134 2.83 2.93 8.80
N SER A 135 3.40 3.63 9.79
CA SER A 135 3.08 3.41 11.21
C SER A 135 1.65 3.83 11.52
N GLY A 136 1.20 4.97 10.97
CA GLY A 136 -0.17 5.47 11.10
C GLY A 136 -1.20 4.50 10.54
N GLU A 137 -0.93 3.89 9.37
CA GLU A 137 -1.78 2.82 8.81
C GLU A 137 -1.93 1.63 9.78
N ASN A 138 -0.83 1.21 10.42
CA ASN A 138 -0.86 0.11 11.38
C ASN A 138 -1.70 0.48 12.60
N PHE A 139 -1.52 1.71 13.14
CA PHE A 139 -2.33 2.17 14.28
C PHE A 139 -3.80 2.31 13.90
N ALA A 140 -4.13 2.92 12.75
CA ALA A 140 -5.51 3.05 12.27
C ALA A 140 -6.19 1.68 12.09
N SER A 141 -5.50 0.72 11.49
CA SER A 141 -6.01 -0.65 11.31
C SER A 141 -6.31 -1.34 12.64
N SER A 142 -5.56 -1.04 13.70
CA SER A 142 -5.76 -1.63 15.03
C SER A 142 -7.07 -1.21 15.72
N PHE A 143 -7.77 -0.19 15.20
CA PHE A 143 -9.11 0.20 15.68
C PHE A 143 -10.23 -0.63 15.08
N LEU A 144 -10.03 -1.22 13.91
CA LEU A 144 -11.08 -1.91 13.15
C LEU A 144 -11.88 -2.95 13.97
N PRO A 145 -11.23 -3.83 14.79
CA PRO A 145 -11.97 -4.81 15.60
C PRO A 145 -12.94 -4.19 16.62
N PHE A 146 -12.74 -2.92 16.99
CA PHE A 146 -13.57 -2.20 17.95
C PHE A 146 -14.70 -1.40 17.29
N LEU A 147 -14.73 -1.34 15.95
CA LEU A 147 -15.71 -0.53 15.20
C LEU A 147 -17.01 -1.27 14.87
N GLY A 148 -17.04 -2.60 14.91
CA GLY A 148 -18.22 -3.39 14.59
C GLY A 148 -18.15 -4.83 15.05
N ALA A 149 -19.20 -5.59 14.79
CA ALA A 149 -19.17 -7.04 14.94
C ALA A 149 -18.29 -7.66 13.84
N LYS A 150 -17.81 -8.89 14.03
CA LYS A 150 -16.90 -9.55 13.08
C LYS A 150 -17.46 -9.57 11.65
N GLU A 151 -18.75 -9.81 11.52
CA GLU A 151 -19.47 -9.88 10.25
C GLU A 151 -19.53 -8.54 9.51
N ASP A 152 -19.41 -7.42 10.23
CA ASP A 152 -19.45 -6.06 9.67
C ASP A 152 -18.07 -5.49 9.34
N LEU A 153 -16.98 -6.10 9.81
CA LEU A 153 -15.62 -5.54 9.67
C LEU A 153 -15.18 -5.39 8.21
N GLY A 154 -15.51 -6.36 7.36
CA GLY A 154 -15.25 -6.28 5.92
C GLY A 154 -15.97 -5.11 5.26
N LYS A 155 -17.23 -4.88 5.62
CA LYS A 155 -18.04 -3.77 5.12
C LYS A 155 -17.51 -2.41 5.61
N ILE A 156 -17.12 -2.32 6.88
CA ILE A 156 -16.52 -1.10 7.45
C ILE A 156 -15.19 -0.79 6.76
N SER A 157 -14.33 -1.80 6.57
CA SER A 157 -13.09 -1.66 5.82
C SER A 157 -13.31 -1.24 4.37
N GLY A 158 -14.34 -1.80 3.71
CA GLY A 158 -14.73 -1.42 2.35
C GLY A 158 -15.16 0.04 2.23
N TYR A 159 -15.87 0.57 3.22
CA TYR A 159 -16.22 2.01 3.25
C TYR A 159 -14.99 2.90 3.36
N ALA A 160 -14.02 2.53 4.18
CA ALA A 160 -12.78 3.29 4.34
C ALA A 160 -11.97 3.34 3.04
N TRP A 161 -11.78 2.20 2.39
CA TRP A 161 -11.13 2.13 1.07
C TRP A 161 -11.87 2.93 0.01
N GLY A 162 -13.21 2.78 -0.07
CA GLY A 162 -14.03 3.53 -1.03
C GLY A 162 -13.91 5.04 -0.85
N ILE A 163 -13.99 5.53 0.38
CA ILE A 163 -13.80 6.96 0.70
C ILE A 163 -12.34 7.39 0.43
N GLY A 164 -11.37 6.53 0.73
CA GLY A 164 -9.95 6.77 0.48
C GLY A 164 -9.64 7.08 -0.99
N TYR A 165 -10.24 6.37 -1.94
CA TYR A 165 -10.06 6.65 -3.38
C TYR A 165 -10.45 8.08 -3.75
N PHE A 166 -11.53 8.62 -3.18
CA PHE A 166 -11.92 10.03 -3.40
C PHE A 166 -10.90 11.00 -2.81
N GLY A 167 -10.28 10.66 -1.67
CA GLY A 167 -9.19 11.44 -1.09
C GLY A 167 -7.97 11.51 -2.01
N GLY A 168 -7.59 10.37 -2.61
CA GLY A 168 -6.54 10.31 -3.61
C GLY A 168 -6.83 11.18 -4.84
N ILE A 169 -8.01 11.03 -5.43
CA ILE A 169 -8.43 11.82 -6.60
C ILE A 169 -8.40 13.33 -6.28
N GLY A 170 -8.98 13.74 -5.16
CA GLY A 170 -9.02 15.15 -4.76
C GLY A 170 -7.62 15.74 -4.53
N SER A 171 -6.71 14.96 -3.93
CA SER A 171 -5.34 15.41 -3.67
C SER A 171 -4.49 15.54 -4.94
N VAL A 172 -4.63 14.61 -5.89
CA VAL A 172 -3.94 14.71 -7.20
C VAL A 172 -4.48 15.86 -8.02
N ALA A 173 -5.81 16.05 -8.06
CA ALA A 173 -6.39 17.19 -8.77
C ALA A 173 -5.82 18.52 -8.27
N LEU A 174 -5.59 18.64 -6.97
CA LEU A 174 -4.92 19.82 -6.39
C LEU A 174 -3.44 19.89 -6.80
N ALA A 175 -2.72 18.76 -6.75
CA ALA A 175 -1.28 18.75 -7.07
C ALA A 175 -0.98 19.01 -8.55
N THR A 176 -1.88 18.63 -9.45
CA THR A 176 -1.71 18.89 -10.91
C THR A 176 -1.81 20.37 -11.28
N THR A 177 -2.32 21.24 -10.40
CA THR A 177 -2.31 22.71 -10.61
C THR A 177 -0.91 23.33 -10.50
N LEU A 178 0.10 22.56 -10.04
CA LEU A 178 1.47 23.05 -9.87
C LEU A 178 2.26 23.19 -11.18
N GLY A 179 1.73 22.67 -12.29
CA GLY A 179 2.35 22.80 -13.61
C GLY A 179 3.37 21.71 -13.93
N ASP A 180 4.23 21.99 -14.92
CA ASP A 180 5.15 21.02 -15.50
C ASP A 180 6.36 20.71 -14.60
N TYR A 181 6.87 19.49 -14.70
CA TYR A 181 8.03 18.98 -13.93
C TYR A 181 9.35 19.46 -14.56
N THR A 182 9.65 20.75 -14.43
CA THR A 182 10.87 21.39 -14.93
C THR A 182 11.59 22.14 -13.83
N LEU A 183 12.90 22.37 -13.98
CA LEU A 183 13.69 23.16 -13.04
C LEU A 183 13.23 24.62 -13.00
N GLU A 184 12.74 25.15 -14.12
CA GLU A 184 12.20 26.52 -14.19
C GLU A 184 10.94 26.69 -13.35
N ASN A 185 10.14 25.64 -13.23
CA ASN A 185 8.90 25.63 -12.44
C ASN A 185 9.11 25.07 -11.01
N PHE A 186 10.35 24.84 -10.58
CA PHE A 186 10.63 24.14 -9.32
C PHE A 186 10.05 24.86 -8.11
N ASP A 187 10.02 26.18 -8.10
CA ASP A 187 9.42 26.98 -7.01
C ASP A 187 7.93 26.74 -6.81
N ASN A 188 7.19 26.41 -7.85
CA ASN A 188 5.81 25.97 -7.73
C ASN A 188 5.72 24.49 -7.31
N LEU A 189 6.57 23.64 -7.89
CA LEU A 189 6.56 22.20 -7.62
C LEU A 189 6.87 21.85 -6.16
N LYS A 190 7.75 22.61 -5.48
CA LYS A 190 8.05 22.39 -4.06
C LYS A 190 6.85 22.62 -3.14
N LEU A 191 5.81 23.33 -3.60
CA LEU A 191 4.55 23.50 -2.87
C LEU A 191 3.75 22.19 -2.73
N VAL A 192 4.12 21.14 -3.45
CA VAL A 192 3.48 19.80 -3.33
C VAL A 192 3.54 19.25 -1.90
N GLY A 193 4.66 19.49 -1.20
CA GLY A 193 4.83 19.10 0.20
C GLY A 193 3.80 19.78 1.12
N PRO A 194 3.79 21.14 1.21
CA PRO A 194 2.78 21.88 1.95
C PRO A 194 1.34 21.55 1.55
N TYR A 195 1.02 21.43 0.28
CA TYR A 195 -0.35 21.11 -0.17
C TYR A 195 -0.81 19.74 0.33
N THR A 196 0.03 18.73 0.20
CA THR A 196 -0.27 17.40 0.70
C THR A 196 -0.40 17.38 2.23
N ALA A 197 0.52 18.08 2.91
CA ALA A 197 0.51 18.17 4.36
C ALA A 197 -0.76 18.87 4.88
N ILE A 198 -1.17 19.99 4.27
CA ILE A 198 -2.38 20.72 4.65
C ILE A 198 -3.64 19.89 4.32
N PHE A 199 -3.69 19.24 3.16
CA PHE A 199 -4.80 18.36 2.81
C PHE A 199 -4.94 17.24 3.85
N PHE A 200 -3.85 16.56 4.18
CA PHE A 200 -3.84 15.52 5.20
C PHE A 200 -4.25 16.09 6.56
N LEU A 201 -3.70 17.25 6.95
CA LEU A 201 -4.00 17.90 8.21
C LEU A 201 -5.49 18.17 8.38
N VAL A 202 -6.12 18.76 7.37
CA VAL A 202 -7.54 19.18 7.42
C VAL A 202 -8.46 17.97 7.29
N ALA A 203 -8.17 17.08 6.35
CA ALA A 203 -9.02 15.92 6.06
C ALA A 203 -9.07 14.89 7.21
N ALA A 204 -8.01 14.80 8.03
CA ALA A 204 -7.99 13.90 9.19
C ALA A 204 -8.66 14.48 10.46
N ILE A 205 -9.08 15.74 10.48
CA ILE A 205 -9.75 16.35 11.66
C ILE A 205 -10.94 15.49 12.14
N PRO A 206 -11.86 15.01 11.30
CA PRO A 206 -12.98 14.19 11.73
C PRO A 206 -12.54 12.90 12.44
N THR A 207 -11.40 12.32 12.06
CA THR A 207 -10.84 11.14 12.71
C THR A 207 -10.58 11.41 14.19
N PHE A 208 -9.88 12.49 14.49
CA PHE A 208 -9.51 12.82 15.87
C PHE A 208 -10.67 13.37 16.70
N LEU A 209 -11.72 13.92 16.05
CA LEU A 209 -12.93 14.34 16.72
C LEU A 209 -13.88 13.18 17.07
N PHE A 210 -14.02 12.21 16.18
CA PHE A 210 -15.07 11.18 16.29
C PHE A 210 -14.56 9.81 16.73
N LEU A 211 -13.33 9.42 16.35
CA LEU A 211 -12.74 8.15 16.75
C LEU A 211 -12.43 8.15 18.25
N LYS A 212 -12.86 7.11 18.95
CA LYS A 212 -12.63 6.97 20.38
C LYS A 212 -11.50 6.01 20.68
N GLU A 213 -10.81 6.28 21.81
CA GLU A 213 -9.87 5.30 22.36
C GLU A 213 -10.62 4.05 22.80
N PRO A 214 -10.25 2.85 22.31
CA PRO A 214 -10.86 1.62 22.80
C PRO A 214 -10.43 1.36 24.24
N HIS A 215 -11.40 1.10 25.12
CA HIS A 215 -11.12 0.69 26.47
C HIS A 215 -10.72 -0.78 26.49
N LEU A 216 -9.45 -1.04 26.72
CA LEU A 216 -8.93 -2.39 26.94
C LEU A 216 -8.92 -2.67 28.46
N PRO A 217 -9.53 -3.77 28.93
CA PRO A 217 -9.54 -4.12 30.35
C PRO A 217 -8.22 -4.78 30.74
N LEU A 218 -7.11 -4.07 30.68
CA LEU A 218 -5.82 -4.59 31.07
C LEU A 218 -5.29 -3.87 32.28
N GLY A 219 -5.59 -4.43 33.45
CA GLY A 219 -4.87 -4.13 34.67
C GLY A 219 -3.46 -4.72 34.63
N ILE A 220 -2.44 -3.94 34.24
CA ILE A 220 -1.08 -4.39 34.25
C ILE A 220 -0.22 -3.60 35.22
N SER A 221 0.49 -4.38 36.05
CA SER A 221 1.50 -4.03 37.02
C SER A 221 2.67 -3.22 36.42
N HIS A 222 3.22 -2.35 37.20
CA HIS A 222 4.11 -1.22 36.93
C HIS A 222 5.50 -1.46 36.33
N LYS A 223 5.86 -2.64 35.80
CA LYS A 223 7.17 -2.83 35.11
C LYS A 223 7.06 -3.84 33.96
N VAL A 224 6.62 -3.38 32.82
CA VAL A 224 6.52 -4.21 31.61
C VAL A 224 7.67 -3.86 30.66
N ASN A 225 8.47 -4.85 30.26
CA ASN A 225 9.45 -4.69 29.21
C ASN A 225 8.76 -4.89 27.84
N TYR A 226 8.32 -3.81 27.23
CA TYR A 226 7.61 -3.80 25.96
C TYR A 226 8.41 -4.42 24.80
N PHE A 227 9.74 -4.25 24.80
CA PHE A 227 10.60 -4.85 23.80
C PHE A 227 10.58 -6.38 23.91
N LYS A 228 10.68 -6.93 25.12
CA LYS A 228 10.59 -8.38 25.35
C LYS A 228 9.23 -8.91 24.93
N ILE A 229 8.15 -8.25 25.30
CA ILE A 229 6.80 -8.65 24.91
C ILE A 229 6.63 -8.62 23.39
N GLY A 230 7.05 -7.56 22.71
CA GLY A 230 6.98 -7.48 21.25
C GLY A 230 7.75 -8.62 20.56
N LYS A 231 8.97 -8.90 21.04
CA LYS A 231 9.79 -10.01 20.54
C LYS A 231 9.11 -11.36 20.82
N ASP A 232 8.67 -11.59 22.04
CA ASP A 232 8.07 -12.88 22.44
C ASP A 232 6.77 -13.15 21.65
N ARG A 233 5.96 -12.13 21.40
CA ARG A 233 4.78 -12.21 20.52
C ARG A 233 5.14 -12.64 19.12
N VAL A 234 6.11 -11.96 18.46
CA VAL A 234 6.53 -12.31 17.10
C VAL A 234 7.03 -13.77 17.06
N VAL A 235 7.87 -14.17 18.02
CA VAL A 235 8.39 -15.54 18.09
C VAL A 235 7.27 -16.55 18.31
N GLN A 236 6.32 -16.25 19.21
CA GLN A 236 5.19 -17.15 19.47
C GLN A 236 4.28 -17.26 18.24
N THR A 237 3.93 -16.15 17.61
CA THR A 237 3.11 -16.15 16.40
C THR A 237 3.77 -16.93 15.25
N LEU A 238 5.11 -16.81 15.08
CA LEU A 238 5.83 -17.62 14.10
C LEU A 238 5.82 -19.11 14.42
N LYS A 239 5.99 -19.48 15.71
CA LYS A 239 5.88 -20.88 16.16
C LYS A 239 4.49 -21.46 15.93
N ASP A 240 3.46 -20.70 16.28
CA ASP A 240 2.07 -21.11 16.09
C ASP A 240 1.73 -21.25 14.60
N ALA A 241 2.15 -20.29 13.78
CA ALA A 241 1.95 -20.30 12.34
C ALA A 241 2.62 -21.52 11.67
N SER A 242 3.75 -22.01 12.20
CA SER A 242 4.41 -23.20 11.66
C SER A 242 3.54 -24.47 11.69
N ASN A 243 2.51 -24.52 12.56
CA ASN A 243 1.53 -25.59 12.59
C ASN A 243 0.54 -25.54 11.42
N PHE A 244 0.46 -24.40 10.71
CA PHE A 244 -0.45 -24.16 9.59
C PHE A 244 0.33 -24.11 8.27
N LYS A 245 0.66 -25.31 7.76
CA LYS A 245 1.53 -25.47 6.57
C LYS A 245 1.06 -24.65 5.38
N ASP A 246 -0.24 -24.66 5.06
CA ASP A 246 -0.78 -23.99 3.89
C ASP A 246 -0.77 -22.47 4.05
N LEU A 247 -1.03 -21.98 5.26
CA LEU A 247 -0.87 -20.56 5.58
C LEU A 247 0.60 -20.12 5.40
N MET A 248 1.57 -20.91 5.85
CA MET A 248 2.99 -20.55 5.70
C MET A 248 3.42 -20.53 4.23
N ILE A 249 3.03 -21.52 3.42
CA ILE A 249 3.30 -21.54 1.98
C ILE A 249 2.66 -20.32 1.33
N TYR A 250 1.42 -20.01 1.71
CA TYR A 250 0.71 -18.85 1.20
C TYR A 250 1.41 -17.52 1.60
N LEU A 251 1.87 -17.37 2.84
CA LEU A 251 2.59 -16.17 3.28
C LEU A 251 3.90 -15.95 2.50
N VAL A 252 4.60 -17.03 2.11
CA VAL A 252 5.77 -16.94 1.22
C VAL A 252 5.36 -16.50 -0.18
N SER A 253 4.28 -17.04 -0.75
CA SER A 253 3.71 -16.58 -2.02
C SER A 253 3.33 -15.10 -1.94
N LEU A 254 2.62 -14.72 -0.89
CA LEU A 254 2.18 -13.35 -0.64
C LEU A 254 3.36 -12.37 -0.51
N PHE A 255 4.47 -12.80 0.09
CA PHE A 255 5.68 -11.98 0.19
C PHE A 255 6.14 -11.49 -1.19
N PHE A 256 6.24 -12.37 -2.19
CA PHE A 256 6.61 -11.98 -3.55
C PHE A 256 5.54 -11.09 -4.20
N THR A 257 4.27 -11.38 -3.98
CA THR A 257 3.18 -10.52 -4.46
C THR A 257 3.28 -9.10 -3.90
N MET A 258 3.50 -8.96 -2.59
CA MET A 258 3.59 -7.65 -1.93
C MET A 258 4.87 -6.90 -2.30
N ALA A 259 5.98 -7.61 -2.54
CA ALA A 259 7.21 -7.01 -3.06
C ALA A 259 6.99 -6.41 -4.45
N ALA A 260 6.37 -7.17 -5.35
CA ALA A 260 6.00 -6.69 -6.70
C ALA A 260 5.04 -5.49 -6.62
N LEU A 261 4.02 -5.59 -5.77
CA LEU A 261 3.01 -4.54 -5.60
C LEU A 261 3.62 -3.22 -5.09
N ALA A 262 4.56 -3.30 -4.13
CA ALA A 262 5.26 -2.12 -3.62
C ALA A 262 6.09 -1.42 -4.71
N ILE A 263 6.74 -2.18 -5.59
CA ILE A 263 7.45 -1.62 -6.75
C ILE A 263 6.46 -0.93 -7.69
N VAL A 264 5.36 -1.58 -8.03
CA VAL A 264 4.35 -1.00 -8.93
C VAL A 264 3.79 0.30 -8.36
N ILE A 265 3.39 0.31 -7.09
CA ILE A 265 2.83 1.51 -6.44
C ILE A 265 3.82 2.68 -6.47
N SER A 266 5.12 2.40 -6.27
CA SER A 266 6.15 3.43 -6.14
C SER A 266 6.73 3.89 -7.47
N PHE A 267 6.63 3.06 -8.54
CA PHE A 267 7.35 3.29 -9.78
C PHE A 267 6.49 3.33 -11.05
N ALA A 268 5.18 3.03 -10.99
CA ALA A 268 4.34 3.00 -12.19
C ALA A 268 4.32 4.35 -12.93
N PHE A 269 4.21 5.46 -12.21
CA PHE A 269 4.23 6.80 -12.79
C PHE A 269 5.63 7.24 -13.22
N ILE A 270 6.66 6.87 -12.46
CA ILE A 270 8.07 7.08 -12.84
C ILE A 270 8.36 6.36 -14.17
N TYR A 271 7.91 5.10 -14.30
CA TYR A 271 8.05 4.33 -15.54
C TYR A 271 7.32 5.00 -16.72
N GLY A 272 6.08 5.40 -16.52
CA GLY A 272 5.30 6.12 -17.52
C GLY A 272 5.98 7.42 -17.98
N SER A 273 6.57 8.15 -17.03
CA SER A 273 7.25 9.41 -17.31
C SER A 273 8.61 9.24 -18.01
N GLN A 274 9.42 8.27 -17.57
CA GLN A 274 10.81 8.13 -18.00
C GLN A 274 10.97 7.23 -19.23
N GLU A 275 10.14 6.18 -19.37
CA GLU A 275 10.23 5.21 -20.48
C GLU A 275 9.19 5.47 -21.58
N ILE A 276 7.96 5.87 -21.21
CA ILE A 276 6.86 6.08 -22.16
C ILE A 276 6.71 7.55 -22.55
N HIS A 277 7.32 8.44 -21.75
CA HIS A 277 7.24 9.89 -21.92
C HIS A 277 5.80 10.42 -21.92
N ILE A 278 4.98 9.91 -20.97
CA ILE A 278 3.59 10.36 -20.82
C ILE A 278 3.53 11.81 -20.31
N GLU A 279 2.66 12.59 -20.93
CA GLU A 279 2.39 13.99 -20.56
C GLU A 279 1.43 14.08 -19.38
N ALA A 280 1.22 15.31 -18.87
CA ALA A 280 0.36 15.56 -17.70
C ALA A 280 -1.08 15.05 -17.91
N GLU A 281 -1.67 15.21 -19.10
CA GLU A 281 -3.01 14.73 -19.44
C GLU A 281 -3.09 13.20 -19.32
N HIS A 282 -2.11 12.48 -19.88
CA HIS A 282 -2.06 11.01 -19.80
C HIS A 282 -1.87 10.52 -18.36
N LYS A 283 -1.08 11.24 -17.53
CA LYS A 283 -0.90 10.92 -16.10
C LYS A 283 -2.20 11.03 -15.33
N GLN A 284 -2.97 12.10 -15.56
CA GLN A 284 -4.28 12.28 -14.94
C GLN A 284 -5.26 11.18 -15.36
N ALA A 285 -5.33 10.90 -16.67
CA ALA A 285 -6.16 9.83 -17.19
C ALA A 285 -5.77 8.47 -16.61
N MET A 286 -4.47 8.14 -16.61
CA MET A 286 -3.92 6.91 -16.03
C MET A 286 -4.33 6.75 -14.57
N PHE A 287 -4.19 7.81 -13.77
CA PHE A 287 -4.56 7.79 -12.36
C PHE A 287 -6.05 7.48 -12.19
N ILE A 288 -6.93 8.22 -12.90
CA ILE A 288 -8.37 8.03 -12.82
C ILE A 288 -8.78 6.61 -13.24
N PHE A 289 -8.23 6.12 -14.36
CA PHE A 289 -8.53 4.78 -14.85
C PHE A 289 -8.05 3.69 -13.90
N ILE A 290 -6.87 3.83 -13.29
CA ILE A 290 -6.38 2.91 -12.25
C ILE A 290 -7.34 2.87 -11.06
N GLN A 291 -7.79 4.03 -10.57
CA GLN A 291 -8.70 4.09 -9.41
C GLN A 291 -10.06 3.46 -9.69
N ILE A 292 -10.65 3.77 -10.84
CA ILE A 292 -11.93 3.18 -11.25
C ILE A 292 -11.81 1.68 -11.45
N SER A 293 -10.77 1.24 -12.17
CA SER A 293 -10.57 -0.19 -12.43
C SER A 293 -10.18 -0.96 -11.17
N ALA A 294 -9.51 -0.34 -10.19
CA ALA A 294 -9.23 -0.95 -8.89
C ALA A 294 -10.54 -1.22 -8.11
N ALA A 295 -11.46 -0.26 -8.11
CA ALA A 295 -12.77 -0.44 -7.49
C ALA A 295 -13.57 -1.56 -8.18
N ILE A 296 -13.59 -1.57 -9.52
CA ILE A 296 -14.24 -2.62 -10.31
C ILE A 296 -13.60 -3.98 -10.04
N GLY A 297 -12.26 -4.04 -10.03
CA GLY A 297 -11.49 -5.26 -9.75
C GLY A 297 -11.81 -5.83 -8.38
N ALA A 298 -11.81 -5.00 -7.34
CA ALA A 298 -12.14 -5.44 -5.98
C ALA A 298 -13.55 -6.05 -5.89
N LEU A 299 -14.54 -5.43 -6.52
CA LEU A 299 -15.92 -5.92 -6.53
C LEU A 299 -16.08 -7.18 -7.38
N ALA A 300 -15.58 -7.17 -8.62
CA ALA A 300 -15.72 -8.29 -9.55
C ALA A 300 -15.03 -9.55 -9.02
N PHE A 301 -13.81 -9.42 -8.51
CA PHE A 301 -13.05 -10.56 -7.97
C PHE A 301 -13.61 -11.02 -6.62
N GLY A 302 -14.26 -10.15 -5.83
CA GLY A 302 -15.04 -10.56 -4.67
C GLY A 302 -16.15 -11.53 -5.04
N VAL A 303 -16.97 -11.22 -6.08
CA VAL A 303 -18.01 -12.11 -6.58
C VAL A 303 -17.44 -13.40 -7.20
N ILE A 304 -16.33 -13.28 -7.95
CA ILE A 304 -15.63 -14.44 -8.53
C ILE A 304 -15.15 -15.38 -7.41
N GLN A 305 -14.63 -14.81 -6.33
CA GLN A 305 -14.14 -15.57 -5.18
C GLN A 305 -15.24 -16.43 -4.53
N ASP A 306 -16.45 -15.92 -4.40
CA ASP A 306 -17.57 -16.66 -3.86
C ASP A 306 -17.94 -17.89 -4.72
N SER A 307 -17.63 -17.84 -6.03
CA SER A 307 -17.96 -18.91 -6.97
C SER A 307 -16.86 -19.94 -7.19
N ILE A 308 -15.58 -19.54 -7.19
CA ILE A 308 -14.45 -20.43 -7.54
C ILE A 308 -13.49 -20.71 -6.39
N GLY A 309 -13.66 -20.05 -5.23
CA GLY A 309 -12.80 -20.15 -4.05
C GLY A 309 -11.68 -19.12 -4.02
N ALA A 310 -11.12 -18.90 -2.85
CA ALA A 310 -10.18 -17.81 -2.59
C ALA A 310 -8.79 -18.05 -3.23
N LYS A 311 -8.27 -19.27 -3.19
CA LYS A 311 -6.99 -19.64 -3.80
C LYS A 311 -7.02 -19.44 -5.33
N LYS A 312 -8.06 -19.95 -5.99
CA LYS A 312 -8.18 -19.82 -7.45
C LYS A 312 -8.32 -18.35 -7.86
N THR A 313 -9.08 -17.58 -7.08
CA THR A 313 -9.23 -16.14 -7.29
C THR A 313 -7.90 -15.41 -7.14
N PHE A 314 -7.11 -15.72 -6.10
CA PHE A 314 -5.79 -15.14 -5.93
C PHE A 314 -4.85 -15.51 -7.09
N ASN A 315 -4.83 -16.76 -7.56
CA ASN A 315 -4.08 -17.16 -8.74
C ASN A 315 -4.50 -16.40 -10.00
N LEU A 316 -5.80 -16.16 -10.18
CA LEU A 316 -6.32 -15.38 -11.30
C LEU A 316 -5.82 -13.93 -11.26
N THR A 317 -5.71 -13.32 -10.06
CA THR A 317 -5.09 -11.98 -9.92
C THR A 317 -3.62 -11.99 -10.31
N LEU A 318 -2.87 -13.03 -9.97
CA LEU A 318 -1.46 -13.16 -10.35
C LEU A 318 -1.29 -13.32 -11.87
N VAL A 319 -2.17 -14.09 -12.52
CA VAL A 319 -2.21 -14.19 -13.99
C VAL A 319 -2.55 -12.84 -14.62
N LEU A 320 -3.48 -12.10 -14.07
CA LEU A 320 -3.79 -10.73 -14.52
C LEU A 320 -2.57 -9.82 -14.43
N TRP A 321 -1.82 -9.87 -13.32
CA TRP A 321 -0.58 -9.11 -13.15
C TRP A 321 0.50 -9.51 -14.17
N LEU A 322 0.72 -10.81 -14.40
CA LEU A 322 1.68 -11.30 -15.39
C LEU A 322 1.31 -10.84 -16.79
N THR A 323 0.03 -10.93 -17.14
CA THR A 323 -0.48 -10.40 -18.42
C THR A 323 -0.24 -8.90 -18.54
N THR A 324 -0.54 -8.15 -17.50
CA THR A 324 -0.34 -6.70 -17.45
C THR A 324 1.14 -6.34 -17.62
N CYS A 325 2.03 -7.01 -16.89
CA CYS A 325 3.48 -6.81 -17.01
C CYS A 325 3.98 -7.11 -18.44
N GLY A 326 3.50 -8.20 -19.04
CA GLY A 326 3.83 -8.53 -20.44
C GLY A 326 3.36 -7.47 -21.43
N LEU A 327 2.10 -7.04 -21.32
CA LEU A 327 1.56 -5.99 -22.20
C LEU A 327 2.29 -4.65 -22.04
N LEU A 328 2.64 -4.28 -20.78
CA LEU A 328 3.40 -3.04 -20.52
C LEU A 328 4.83 -3.12 -21.06
N TYR A 329 5.49 -4.27 -20.93
CA TYR A 329 6.84 -4.46 -21.46
C TYR A 329 6.90 -4.35 -22.98
N PHE A 330 5.90 -4.92 -23.69
CA PHE A 330 5.77 -4.88 -25.15
C PHE A 330 4.81 -3.79 -25.65
N VAL A 331 4.61 -2.70 -24.89
CA VAL A 331 3.60 -1.69 -25.21
C VAL A 331 3.73 -1.07 -26.60
N HIS A 332 4.95 -0.90 -27.11
CA HIS A 332 5.19 -0.40 -28.46
C HIS A 332 4.69 -1.40 -29.52
N ASP A 333 5.00 -2.68 -29.35
CA ASP A 333 4.58 -3.75 -30.26
C ASP A 333 3.07 -3.96 -30.20
N VAL A 334 2.49 -3.91 -28.99
CA VAL A 334 1.03 -3.95 -28.76
C VAL A 334 0.34 -2.79 -29.44
N THR A 335 0.91 -1.58 -29.38
CA THR A 335 0.36 -0.40 -30.06
C THR A 335 0.40 -0.58 -31.59
N ALA A 336 1.53 -1.04 -32.11
CA ALA A 336 1.67 -1.28 -33.56
C ALA A 336 0.68 -2.35 -34.05
N PHE A 337 0.56 -3.46 -33.33
CA PHE A 337 -0.38 -4.54 -33.62
C PHE A 337 -1.86 -4.06 -33.56
N ALA A 338 -2.23 -3.32 -32.50
CA ALA A 338 -3.58 -2.80 -32.35
C ALA A 338 -3.93 -1.82 -33.48
N ASN A 339 -3.02 -0.93 -33.86
CA ASN A 339 -3.23 0.03 -34.95
C ASN A 339 -3.38 -0.67 -36.31
N SER A 340 -2.53 -1.66 -36.60
CA SER A 340 -2.61 -2.42 -37.85
C SER A 340 -3.88 -3.25 -37.98
N THR A 341 -4.34 -3.84 -36.83
CA THR A 341 -5.52 -4.73 -36.83
C THR A 341 -6.84 -3.97 -36.80
N LEU A 342 -6.90 -2.86 -36.06
CA LEU A 342 -8.13 -2.10 -35.87
C LEU A 342 -8.24 -0.88 -36.80
N GLY A 343 -7.23 -0.60 -37.63
CA GLY A 343 -7.19 0.57 -38.51
C GLY A 343 -7.25 1.89 -37.76
N LYS A 344 -6.63 1.95 -36.57
CA LYS A 344 -6.59 3.12 -35.67
C LYS A 344 -5.19 3.74 -35.66
N ASN A 345 -5.09 4.94 -35.12
CA ASN A 345 -3.83 5.67 -34.93
C ASN A 345 -3.68 6.04 -33.43
N TRP A 346 -3.74 5.03 -32.56
CA TRP A 346 -3.52 5.27 -31.12
C TRP A 346 -2.06 5.53 -30.85
N THR A 347 -1.79 6.48 -29.95
CA THR A 347 -0.43 6.73 -29.46
C THR A 347 -0.04 5.70 -28.40
N VAL A 348 1.26 5.45 -28.26
CA VAL A 348 1.79 4.55 -27.23
C VAL A 348 1.35 4.99 -25.83
N GLN A 349 1.28 6.30 -25.58
CA GLN A 349 0.86 6.88 -24.31
C GLN A 349 -0.58 6.46 -23.95
N TRP A 350 -1.53 6.55 -24.88
CA TRP A 350 -2.90 6.13 -24.61
C TRP A 350 -3.02 4.61 -24.44
N VAL A 351 -2.30 3.82 -25.22
CA VAL A 351 -2.28 2.36 -25.07
C VAL A 351 -1.70 1.98 -23.70
N PHE A 352 -0.64 2.66 -23.27
CA PHE A 352 -0.06 2.49 -21.94
C PHE A 352 -1.10 2.81 -20.82
N VAL A 353 -1.84 3.90 -20.94
CA VAL A 353 -2.92 4.28 -19.99
C VAL A 353 -3.99 3.19 -19.93
N PHE A 354 -4.44 2.67 -21.06
CA PHE A 354 -5.45 1.60 -21.09
C PHE A 354 -4.93 0.29 -20.49
N ILE A 355 -3.70 -0.11 -20.77
CA ILE A 355 -3.09 -1.31 -20.17
C ILE A 355 -2.92 -1.10 -18.64
N SER A 356 -2.59 0.11 -18.19
CA SER A 356 -2.48 0.46 -16.77
C SER A 356 -3.79 0.30 -16.00
N SER A 357 -4.95 0.33 -16.70
CA SER A 357 -6.23 0.00 -16.08
C SER A 357 -6.29 -1.45 -15.59
N LEU A 358 -5.62 -2.38 -16.28
CA LEU A 358 -5.50 -3.78 -15.83
C LEU A 358 -4.67 -3.87 -14.53
N ALA A 359 -3.62 -3.03 -14.40
CA ALA A 359 -2.87 -2.93 -13.15
C ALA A 359 -3.75 -2.43 -12.01
N GLY A 360 -4.61 -1.44 -12.27
CA GLY A 360 -5.62 -0.99 -11.31
C GLY A 360 -6.53 -2.13 -10.85
N MET A 361 -7.11 -2.87 -11.81
CA MET A 361 -7.94 -4.04 -11.53
C MET A 361 -7.18 -5.09 -10.70
N GLY A 362 -5.92 -5.35 -11.04
CA GLY A 362 -5.02 -6.21 -10.28
C GLY A 362 -4.80 -5.73 -8.86
N LEU A 363 -4.60 -4.42 -8.66
CA LEU A 363 -4.37 -3.80 -7.35
C LEU A 363 -5.56 -4.04 -6.41
N GLY A 364 -6.78 -3.74 -6.84
CA GLY A 364 -7.98 -3.91 -6.03
C GLY A 364 -8.29 -5.38 -5.74
N SER A 365 -8.20 -6.25 -6.76
CA SER A 365 -8.50 -7.68 -6.63
C SER A 365 -7.49 -8.41 -5.75
N THR A 366 -6.19 -8.15 -5.92
CA THR A 366 -5.12 -8.80 -5.13
C THR A 366 -5.24 -8.47 -3.65
N GLN A 367 -5.52 -7.22 -3.30
CA GLN A 367 -5.68 -6.82 -1.91
C GLN A 367 -6.90 -7.49 -1.26
N SER A 368 -8.02 -7.57 -1.98
CA SER A 368 -9.22 -8.25 -1.51
C SER A 368 -8.99 -9.76 -1.32
N ALA A 369 -8.49 -10.45 -2.35
CA ALA A 369 -8.25 -11.90 -2.34
C ALA A 369 -7.19 -12.31 -1.30
N SER A 370 -6.14 -11.48 -1.12
CA SER A 370 -5.08 -11.79 -0.13
C SER A 370 -5.60 -11.78 1.30
N ARG A 371 -6.45 -10.82 1.65
CA ARG A 371 -7.08 -10.77 2.98
C ARG A 371 -8.02 -11.94 3.22
N ALA A 372 -8.78 -12.33 2.22
CA ALA A 372 -9.69 -13.46 2.32
C ALA A 372 -8.95 -14.76 2.62
N LEU A 373 -7.87 -15.06 1.91
CA LEU A 373 -7.06 -16.26 2.15
C LEU A 373 -6.47 -16.31 3.56
N VAL A 374 -5.93 -15.19 4.06
CA VAL A 374 -5.46 -15.11 5.44
C VAL A 374 -6.61 -15.37 6.42
N GLY A 375 -7.78 -14.78 6.17
CA GLY A 375 -8.97 -14.98 7.00
C GLY A 375 -9.41 -16.44 7.09
N ILE A 376 -9.41 -17.14 5.93
CA ILE A 376 -9.86 -18.56 5.85
C ILE A 376 -8.86 -19.51 6.53
N PHE A 377 -7.56 -19.23 6.38
CA PHE A 377 -6.49 -20.05 6.96
C PHE A 377 -6.19 -19.74 8.42
N SER A 378 -6.86 -18.75 9.00
CA SER A 378 -6.64 -18.32 10.37
C SER A 378 -7.70 -18.86 11.32
N PRO A 379 -7.33 -19.56 12.42
CA PRO A 379 -8.27 -19.89 13.47
C PRO A 379 -8.93 -18.63 14.04
N GLU A 380 -10.21 -18.70 14.40
CA GLU A 380 -10.94 -17.54 14.94
C GLU A 380 -10.27 -16.93 16.17
N SER A 381 -9.73 -17.79 17.06
CA SER A 381 -9.05 -17.37 18.29
C SER A 381 -7.74 -16.58 18.03
N LYS A 382 -7.09 -16.80 16.87
CA LYS A 382 -5.79 -16.22 16.50
C LYS A 382 -5.83 -15.33 15.28
N SER A 383 -7.00 -14.97 14.76
CA SER A 383 -7.14 -14.18 13.54
C SER A 383 -6.38 -12.84 13.61
N GLY A 384 -6.41 -12.16 14.75
CA GLY A 384 -5.66 -10.91 14.94
C GLY A 384 -4.15 -11.07 14.81
N GLU A 385 -3.57 -12.18 15.29
CA GLU A 385 -2.15 -12.49 15.18
C GLU A 385 -1.75 -12.73 13.72
N PHE A 386 -2.53 -13.52 12.98
CA PHE A 386 -2.26 -13.86 11.59
C PHE A 386 -2.45 -12.67 10.63
N PHE A 387 -3.43 -11.81 10.88
CA PHE A 387 -3.54 -10.54 10.16
C PHE A 387 -2.37 -9.59 10.49
N GLY A 388 -1.86 -9.63 11.73
CA GLY A 388 -0.62 -8.93 12.10
C GLY A 388 0.59 -9.44 11.32
N MET A 389 0.74 -10.76 11.16
CA MET A 389 1.78 -11.37 10.32
C MET A 389 1.64 -10.97 8.85
N TRP A 390 0.42 -10.97 8.33
CA TRP A 390 0.14 -10.51 6.97
C TRP A 390 0.63 -9.07 6.75
N GLY A 391 0.30 -8.16 7.66
CA GLY A 391 0.74 -6.75 7.59
C GLY A 391 2.26 -6.60 7.70
N LEU A 392 2.90 -7.33 8.64
CA LEU A 392 4.34 -7.32 8.83
C LEU A 392 5.08 -7.90 7.61
N SER A 393 4.60 -9.04 7.10
CA SER A 393 5.14 -9.67 5.88
C SER A 393 5.07 -8.71 4.68
N GLY A 394 3.95 -7.98 4.53
CA GLY A 394 3.81 -6.97 3.48
C GLY A 394 4.83 -5.83 3.57
N LYS A 395 5.12 -5.34 4.77
CA LYS A 395 6.13 -4.28 4.97
C LYS A 395 7.57 -4.79 4.75
N ILE A 396 7.87 -6.02 5.18
CA ILE A 396 9.17 -6.67 4.87
C ILE A 396 9.32 -6.88 3.36
N ALA A 397 8.27 -7.36 2.70
CA ALA A 397 8.26 -7.58 1.26
C ALA A 397 8.48 -6.27 0.49
N ALA A 398 7.82 -5.18 0.91
CA ALA A 398 8.00 -3.86 0.32
C ALA A 398 9.46 -3.38 0.47
N ALA A 399 10.06 -3.52 1.67
CA ALA A 399 11.44 -3.14 1.90
C ALA A 399 12.40 -3.92 0.99
N VAL A 400 12.27 -5.24 0.96
CA VAL A 400 13.14 -6.12 0.15
C VAL A 400 12.92 -5.87 -1.34
N GLY A 401 11.66 -5.78 -1.78
CA GLY A 401 11.31 -5.55 -3.19
C GLY A 401 11.87 -4.24 -3.70
N LEU A 402 11.68 -3.15 -2.98
CA LEU A 402 12.18 -1.82 -3.36
C LEU A 402 13.71 -1.75 -3.32
N PHE A 403 14.36 -2.36 -2.30
CA PHE A 403 15.80 -2.41 -2.23
C PHE A 403 16.41 -3.17 -3.42
N LEU A 404 15.89 -4.36 -3.72
CA LEU A 404 16.34 -5.17 -4.87
C LEU A 404 16.06 -4.46 -6.19
N PHE A 405 14.90 -3.88 -6.37
CA PHE A 405 14.55 -3.13 -7.58
C PHE A 405 15.49 -1.94 -7.78
N GLY A 406 15.72 -1.16 -6.72
CA GLY A 406 16.66 -0.05 -6.74
C GLY A 406 18.08 -0.48 -7.12
N TYR A 407 18.53 -1.65 -6.65
CA TYR A 407 19.83 -2.20 -7.05
C TYR A 407 19.83 -2.70 -8.50
N ILE A 408 18.83 -3.47 -8.91
CA ILE A 408 18.79 -4.08 -10.27
C ILE A 408 18.76 -3.01 -11.36
N GLN A 409 18.01 -1.92 -11.16
CA GLN A 409 17.99 -0.83 -12.15
C GLN A 409 19.34 -0.08 -12.28
N THR A 410 20.30 -0.29 -11.36
CA THR A 410 21.68 0.19 -11.58
C THR A 410 22.45 -0.64 -12.60
N LEU A 411 22.01 -1.87 -12.84
CA LEU A 411 22.66 -2.85 -13.72
C LEU A 411 22.02 -2.90 -15.11
N VAL A 412 20.73 -2.56 -15.21
CA VAL A 412 19.94 -2.64 -16.45
C VAL A 412 19.06 -1.40 -16.62
N SER A 413 18.44 -1.21 -17.79
CA SER A 413 17.47 -0.14 -18.00
C SER A 413 16.25 -0.27 -17.07
N LEU A 414 15.56 0.86 -16.83
CA LEU A 414 14.35 0.87 -16.02
C LEU A 414 13.29 -0.10 -16.56
N ARG A 415 13.13 -0.15 -17.91
CA ARG A 415 12.25 -1.11 -18.58
C ARG A 415 12.59 -2.56 -18.23
N ASN A 416 13.86 -2.94 -18.31
CA ASN A 416 14.30 -4.30 -17.98
C ASN A 416 14.20 -4.59 -16.47
N ALA A 417 14.44 -3.61 -15.62
CA ALA A 417 14.26 -3.75 -14.18
C ALA A 417 12.81 -4.11 -13.80
N PHE A 418 11.82 -3.63 -14.55
CA PHE A 418 10.42 -4.01 -14.32
C PHE A 418 10.11 -5.50 -14.59
N LEU A 419 10.98 -6.24 -15.27
CA LEU A 419 10.85 -7.70 -15.36
C LEU A 419 10.95 -8.39 -14.00
N VAL A 420 11.58 -7.77 -13.00
CA VAL A 420 11.59 -8.26 -11.61
C VAL A 420 10.19 -8.32 -11.02
N VAL A 421 9.31 -7.37 -11.38
CA VAL A 421 7.91 -7.37 -10.97
C VAL A 421 7.19 -8.61 -11.51
N ALA A 422 7.35 -8.87 -12.82
CA ALA A 422 6.79 -10.07 -13.43
C ALA A 422 7.37 -11.34 -12.82
N PHE A 423 8.67 -11.37 -12.55
CA PHE A 423 9.34 -12.51 -11.91
C PHE A 423 8.78 -12.77 -10.50
N PHE A 424 8.55 -11.73 -9.71
CA PHE A 424 7.96 -11.89 -8.38
C PHE A 424 6.53 -12.40 -8.44
N TYR A 425 5.69 -11.88 -9.34
CA TYR A 425 4.34 -12.43 -9.54
C TYR A 425 4.37 -13.88 -10.03
N PHE A 426 5.31 -14.23 -10.90
CA PHE A 426 5.50 -15.60 -11.35
C PHE A 426 5.93 -16.54 -10.22
N LEU A 427 6.91 -16.15 -9.39
CA LEU A 427 7.30 -16.91 -8.20
C LEU A 427 6.13 -17.08 -7.24
N SER A 428 5.37 -16.02 -7.00
CA SER A 428 4.18 -16.07 -6.17
C SER A 428 3.19 -17.11 -6.70
N LEU A 429 2.90 -17.09 -7.99
CA LEU A 429 2.01 -18.06 -8.64
C LEU A 429 2.51 -19.49 -8.49
N LEU A 430 3.79 -19.74 -8.76
CA LEU A 430 4.40 -21.06 -8.60
C LEU A 430 4.28 -21.59 -7.16
N ILE A 431 4.61 -20.74 -6.18
CA ILE A 431 4.54 -21.13 -4.76
C ILE A 431 3.09 -21.40 -4.35
N ASN A 432 2.15 -20.59 -4.84
CA ASN A 432 0.74 -20.74 -4.48
C ASN A 432 0.09 -21.99 -5.05
N PHE A 433 0.66 -22.64 -6.06
CA PHE A 433 0.21 -23.97 -6.52
C PHE A 433 0.33 -25.03 -5.44
N PHE A 434 1.31 -24.92 -4.53
CA PHE A 434 1.53 -25.88 -3.44
C PHE A 434 0.61 -25.64 -2.23
N VAL A 435 -0.15 -24.55 -2.19
CA VAL A 435 -1.19 -24.31 -1.18
C VAL A 435 -2.37 -25.22 -1.45
N ASP A 436 -2.88 -25.85 -0.41
CA ASP A 436 -4.13 -26.63 -0.44
C ASP A 436 -5.18 -25.89 0.38
N GLU A 437 -6.23 -25.37 -0.30
CA GLU A 437 -7.26 -24.54 0.34
C GLU A 437 -8.08 -25.36 1.34
N ASP A 438 -8.49 -26.58 0.97
CA ASP A 438 -9.32 -27.43 1.83
C ASP A 438 -8.57 -27.87 3.08
N ARG A 439 -7.33 -28.31 2.95
CA ARG A 439 -6.44 -28.67 4.07
C ARG A 439 -6.16 -27.47 4.98
N GLY A 440 -5.95 -26.27 4.40
CA GLY A 440 -5.73 -25.05 5.18
C GLY A 440 -6.95 -24.64 6.00
N VAL A 441 -8.16 -24.76 5.43
CA VAL A 441 -9.44 -24.51 6.10
C VAL A 441 -9.67 -25.54 7.21
N GLU A 442 -9.42 -26.82 6.96
CA GLU A 442 -9.56 -27.88 7.95
C GLU A 442 -8.61 -27.67 9.13
N ALA A 443 -7.34 -27.34 8.87
CA ALA A 443 -6.36 -27.01 9.91
C ALA A 443 -6.78 -25.82 10.77
N ALA A 444 -7.36 -24.78 10.15
CA ALA A 444 -7.84 -23.60 10.87
C ALA A 444 -9.07 -23.91 11.74
N SER A 445 -10.00 -24.72 11.23
CA SER A 445 -11.25 -25.05 11.92
C SER A 445 -11.06 -26.09 13.04
N SER A 446 -10.11 -27.00 12.90
CA SER A 446 -9.80 -28.06 13.87
C SER A 446 -8.87 -27.60 15.00
N PHE A 447 -8.32 -26.38 14.90
CA PHE A 447 -7.40 -25.85 15.90
C PHE A 447 -8.13 -25.60 17.23
N GLN A 448 -7.81 -26.39 18.24
CA GLN A 448 -8.18 -26.14 19.63
C GLN A 448 -6.96 -25.58 20.36
N GLU A 449 -7.13 -24.43 20.98
CA GLU A 449 -6.10 -23.89 21.85
C GLU A 449 -5.79 -24.91 22.96
N LYS A 450 -4.53 -25.33 23.04
CA LYS A 450 -4.10 -26.15 24.19
C LYS A 450 -4.16 -25.25 25.43
N THR A 451 -5.23 -25.39 26.21
CA THR A 451 -5.43 -24.77 27.52
C THR A 451 -4.34 -25.17 28.50
#